data_65166ed8a112f634d8c813480033604c
#
_entry.id   65166ed8a112f634d8c813480033604c
#
_cell.length_a   1.000
_cell.length_b   1.000
_cell.length_c   1.000
_cell.angle_alpha   90.00
_cell.angle_beta   90.00
_cell.angle_gamma   90.00
#
_symmetry.space_group_name_H-M   'P 1'
#
loop_
_entity.id
_entity.type
_entity.pdbx_description
1 polymer ?
#
loop_
_entity_poly.entity_id
_entity_poly.type
_entity_poly.pdbx_seq_one_letter_code
_entity_poly.pdbx_strand_id
1 'polypeptide(L)'
;MKKFSIITINFNNKEGLRKTLDSVVCQTFTDYELIVIDGGSTDGGAALLEEYGKYITFGVSEPDKGVYNAQNKGVQHASGEYCIFMNSGDLFYDSHVLENVSAELENGIDIAVGDTYFYKDESENRYVHAPEYITLWRVYIGINHQSAFIKRQLLLENPYDETLKICADWKFWLQELVKNERSYQHLNIIVAQYDLNGVSYNEDTRLAEEHSVMQQLFPQAIVREYEDRYNTSIDRFHSIMNNIDGESTTAKILSFIARILVKIGL
;
A
#
# COMPACT_ATOMS: atom_id res chain seq x y z
N MET A 1 -23.91 1.28 9.68
CA MET A 1 -22.81 1.17 8.67
C MET A 1 -21.53 1.12 9.47
N LYS A 2 -20.63 0.20 9.20
CA LYS A 2 -19.34 0.13 9.88
C LYS A 2 -18.46 1.32 9.49
N LYS A 3 -17.53 1.73 10.36
CA LYS A 3 -16.55 2.77 10.03
C LYS A 3 -15.53 2.26 9.01
N PHE A 4 -14.98 1.05 9.26
CA PHE A 4 -13.94 0.47 8.42
C PHE A 4 -14.33 -0.92 7.89
N SER A 5 -14.00 -1.19 6.63
CA SER A 5 -13.93 -2.52 6.04
C SER A 5 -12.47 -2.88 5.83
N ILE A 6 -12.00 -3.88 6.58
CA ILE A 6 -10.65 -4.41 6.45
C ILE A 6 -10.73 -5.55 5.44
N ILE A 7 -10.04 -5.42 4.32
CA ILE A 7 -10.05 -6.37 3.22
C ILE A 7 -8.69 -7.07 3.20
N THR A 8 -8.71 -8.37 3.44
CA THR A 8 -7.54 -9.25 3.42
C THR A 8 -7.64 -10.19 2.24
N ILE A 9 -6.65 -10.18 1.37
CA ILE A 9 -6.53 -11.15 0.28
C ILE A 9 -5.42 -12.15 0.58
N ASN A 10 -5.57 -13.39 0.12
CA ASN A 10 -4.60 -14.45 0.33
C ASN A 10 -4.47 -15.35 -0.89
N PHE A 11 -3.26 -15.79 -1.19
CA PHE A 11 -3.00 -16.90 -2.10
C PHE A 11 -1.73 -17.64 -1.68
N ASN A 12 -1.88 -18.87 -1.20
CA ASN A 12 -0.79 -19.76 -0.76
C ASN A 12 0.20 -19.09 0.22
N ASN A 13 -0.32 -18.29 1.17
CA ASN A 13 0.45 -17.65 2.24
C ASN A 13 -0.26 -17.81 3.58
N LYS A 14 -0.45 -19.06 4.02
CA LYS A 14 -1.13 -19.40 5.27
C LYS A 14 -0.56 -18.67 6.48
N GLU A 15 0.76 -18.68 6.63
CA GLU A 15 1.42 -18.06 7.79
C GLU A 15 1.28 -16.53 7.77
N GLY A 16 1.40 -15.91 6.59
CA GLY A 16 1.13 -14.48 6.43
C GLY A 16 -0.32 -14.15 6.75
N LEU A 17 -1.28 -14.93 6.23
CA LEU A 17 -2.70 -14.73 6.52
C LEU A 17 -2.98 -14.81 8.02
N ARG A 18 -2.43 -15.80 8.74
CA ARG A 18 -2.59 -15.92 10.20
C ARG A 18 -2.11 -14.67 10.92
N LYS A 19 -0.90 -14.20 10.61
CA LYS A 19 -0.32 -12.99 11.21
C LYS A 19 -1.21 -11.77 10.96
N THR A 20 -1.69 -11.59 9.74
CA THR A 20 -2.59 -10.49 9.38
C THR A 20 -3.89 -10.56 10.18
N LEU A 21 -4.55 -11.74 10.21
CA LEU A 21 -5.79 -11.93 10.96
C LEU A 21 -5.59 -11.65 12.46
N ASP A 22 -4.49 -12.13 13.06
CA ASP A 22 -4.15 -11.85 14.46
C ASP A 22 -4.02 -10.34 14.71
N SER A 23 -3.36 -9.60 13.80
CA SER A 23 -3.19 -8.14 13.92
C SER A 23 -4.52 -7.38 13.81
N VAL A 24 -5.48 -7.92 13.05
CA VAL A 24 -6.83 -7.34 12.90
C VAL A 24 -7.68 -7.63 14.13
N VAL A 25 -7.71 -8.87 14.61
CA VAL A 25 -8.59 -9.24 15.72
C VAL A 25 -8.14 -8.70 17.07
N CYS A 26 -6.88 -8.28 17.19
CA CYS A 26 -6.37 -7.64 18.40
C CYS A 26 -6.66 -6.12 18.46
N GLN A 27 -7.27 -5.51 17.43
CA GLN A 27 -7.59 -4.09 17.45
C GLN A 27 -8.62 -3.76 18.54
N THR A 28 -8.35 -2.69 19.32
CA THR A 28 -9.23 -2.22 20.38
C THR A 28 -10.53 -1.59 19.85
N PHE A 29 -10.46 -0.99 18.67
CA PHE A 29 -11.62 -0.43 17.97
C PHE A 29 -12.48 -1.56 17.39
N THR A 30 -13.81 -1.49 17.57
CA THR A 30 -14.73 -2.60 17.20
C THR A 30 -15.71 -2.25 16.07
N ASP A 31 -15.75 -0.99 15.63
CA ASP A 31 -16.65 -0.57 14.56
C ASP A 31 -16.05 -0.83 13.17
N TYR A 32 -15.56 -2.05 12.98
CA TYR A 32 -15.08 -2.53 11.69
C TYR A 32 -15.74 -3.86 11.30
N GLU A 33 -15.59 -4.23 10.07
CA GLU A 33 -15.85 -5.56 9.52
C GLU A 33 -14.58 -6.11 8.88
N LEU A 34 -14.45 -7.44 8.87
CA LEU A 34 -13.33 -8.16 8.27
C LEU A 34 -13.83 -9.00 7.09
N ILE A 35 -13.23 -8.78 5.93
CA ILE A 35 -13.53 -9.46 4.67
C ILE A 35 -12.27 -10.20 4.23
N VAL A 36 -12.38 -11.52 3.98
CA VAL A 36 -11.24 -12.36 3.58
C VAL A 36 -11.53 -13.00 2.23
N ILE A 37 -10.71 -12.71 1.25
CA ILE A 37 -10.77 -13.30 -0.09
C ILE A 37 -9.53 -14.18 -0.29
N ASP A 38 -9.73 -15.47 -0.29
CA ASP A 38 -8.68 -16.45 -0.58
C ASP A 38 -8.78 -16.95 -2.02
N GLY A 39 -7.70 -16.85 -2.78
CA GLY A 39 -7.61 -17.18 -4.20
C GLY A 39 -7.63 -18.68 -4.53
N GLY A 40 -8.17 -19.52 -3.64
CA GLY A 40 -8.19 -20.96 -3.79
C GLY A 40 -6.87 -21.60 -3.35
N SER A 41 -6.35 -21.18 -2.20
CA SER A 41 -5.08 -21.68 -1.64
C SER A 41 -5.10 -23.18 -1.36
N THR A 42 -3.96 -23.83 -1.58
CA THR A 42 -3.76 -25.27 -1.35
C THR A 42 -2.82 -25.59 -0.18
N ASP A 43 -2.25 -24.55 0.46
CA ASP A 43 -1.33 -24.65 1.60
C ASP A 43 -2.05 -24.82 2.96
N GLY A 44 -3.39 -24.87 2.94
CA GLY A 44 -4.23 -24.89 4.15
C GLY A 44 -4.60 -23.49 4.66
N GLY A 45 -4.30 -22.44 3.91
CA GLY A 45 -4.72 -21.05 4.22
C GLY A 45 -6.25 -20.92 4.31
N ALA A 46 -6.98 -21.57 3.40
CA ALA A 46 -8.44 -21.57 3.40
C ALA A 46 -9.07 -22.07 4.73
N ALA A 47 -8.40 -22.94 5.49
CA ALA A 47 -8.91 -23.42 6.78
C ALA A 47 -8.93 -22.30 7.86
N LEU A 48 -8.15 -21.23 7.69
CA LEU A 48 -8.17 -20.08 8.58
C LEU A 48 -9.49 -19.32 8.51
N LEU A 49 -10.21 -19.39 7.38
CA LEU A 49 -11.53 -18.77 7.26
C LEU A 49 -12.53 -19.38 8.27
N GLU A 50 -12.43 -20.67 8.52
CA GLU A 50 -13.25 -21.36 9.53
C GLU A 50 -12.73 -21.04 10.95
N GLU A 51 -11.41 -21.14 11.16
CA GLU A 51 -10.78 -20.87 12.48
C GLU A 51 -11.10 -19.47 13.00
N TYR A 52 -11.05 -18.44 12.11
CA TYR A 52 -11.36 -17.05 12.44
C TYR A 52 -12.82 -16.67 12.14
N GLY A 53 -13.70 -17.64 11.82
CA GLY A 53 -15.06 -17.39 11.33
C GLY A 53 -15.92 -16.48 12.22
N LYS A 54 -15.70 -16.48 13.55
CA LYS A 54 -16.41 -15.58 14.47
C LYS A 54 -16.05 -14.09 14.30
N TYR A 55 -14.93 -13.79 13.64
CA TYR A 55 -14.46 -12.41 13.41
C TYR A 55 -14.67 -11.99 11.95
N ILE A 56 -14.74 -12.94 11.02
CA ILE A 56 -14.89 -12.70 9.60
C ILE A 56 -16.36 -12.43 9.28
N THR A 57 -16.63 -11.24 8.73
CA THR A 57 -17.98 -10.84 8.29
C THR A 57 -18.33 -11.51 6.96
N PHE A 58 -17.37 -11.58 6.04
CA PHE A 58 -17.47 -12.30 4.78
C PHE A 58 -16.14 -12.97 4.46
N GLY A 59 -16.18 -14.26 4.13
CA GLY A 59 -15.00 -15.05 3.76
C GLY A 59 -15.32 -16.02 2.64
N VAL A 60 -14.46 -16.07 1.63
CA VAL A 60 -14.57 -17.01 0.51
C VAL A 60 -13.20 -17.52 0.11
N SER A 61 -13.11 -18.80 -0.26
CA SER A 61 -11.93 -19.41 -0.87
C SER A 61 -12.34 -19.97 -2.23
N GLU A 62 -11.91 -19.30 -3.29
CA GLU A 62 -12.18 -19.66 -4.69
C GLU A 62 -11.10 -19.11 -5.62
N PRO A 63 -10.81 -19.73 -6.77
CA PRO A 63 -9.85 -19.18 -7.72
C PRO A 63 -10.20 -17.74 -8.13
N ASP A 64 -9.19 -16.88 -8.17
CA ASP A 64 -9.27 -15.51 -8.66
C ASP A 64 -8.37 -15.27 -9.89
N LYS A 65 -8.36 -14.02 -10.38
CA LYS A 65 -7.56 -13.60 -11.52
C LYS A 65 -6.33 -12.78 -11.10
N GLY A 66 -5.97 -12.81 -9.81
CA GLY A 66 -4.85 -12.09 -9.23
C GLY A 66 -5.27 -11.06 -8.18
N VAL A 67 -4.26 -10.38 -7.63
CA VAL A 67 -4.35 -9.47 -6.47
C VAL A 67 -5.51 -8.48 -6.60
N TYR A 68 -5.58 -7.74 -7.69
CA TYR A 68 -6.57 -6.67 -7.86
C TYR A 68 -7.99 -7.21 -8.10
N ASN A 69 -8.13 -8.40 -8.69
CA ASN A 69 -9.42 -9.06 -8.78
C ASN A 69 -9.92 -9.47 -7.38
N ALA A 70 -9.05 -10.03 -6.55
CA ALA A 70 -9.39 -10.38 -5.17
C ALA A 70 -9.74 -9.13 -4.33
N GLN A 71 -8.98 -8.04 -4.45
CA GLN A 71 -9.25 -6.78 -3.77
C GLN A 71 -10.59 -6.17 -4.22
N ASN A 72 -10.87 -6.12 -5.52
CA ASN A 72 -12.15 -5.65 -6.06
C ASN A 72 -13.34 -6.51 -5.56
N LYS A 73 -13.18 -7.85 -5.51
CA LYS A 73 -14.18 -8.74 -4.88
C LYS A 73 -14.43 -8.35 -3.43
N GLY A 74 -13.37 -8.09 -2.66
CA GLY A 74 -13.49 -7.65 -1.27
C GLY A 74 -14.30 -6.35 -1.13
N VAL A 75 -14.04 -5.36 -1.97
CA VAL A 75 -14.77 -4.08 -1.99
C VAL A 75 -16.27 -4.27 -2.27
N GLN A 76 -16.64 -5.22 -3.15
CA GLN A 76 -18.05 -5.51 -3.46
C GLN A 76 -18.82 -6.06 -2.24
N HIS A 77 -18.12 -6.74 -1.32
CA HIS A 77 -18.70 -7.26 -0.08
C HIS A 77 -18.56 -6.30 1.11
N ALA A 78 -17.84 -5.22 0.95
CA ALA A 78 -17.65 -4.21 1.98
C ALA A 78 -18.93 -3.38 2.21
N SER A 79 -19.17 -2.98 3.45
CA SER A 79 -20.29 -2.11 3.85
C SER A 79 -19.81 -0.90 4.68
N GLY A 80 -18.55 -0.85 5.07
CA GLY A 80 -17.95 0.23 5.82
C GLY A 80 -17.83 1.53 5.03
N GLU A 81 -17.66 2.63 5.74
CA GLU A 81 -17.44 3.94 5.13
C GLU A 81 -16.11 4.00 4.38
N TYR A 82 -15.05 3.45 4.98
CA TYR A 82 -13.71 3.37 4.43
C TYR A 82 -13.24 1.93 4.30
N CYS A 83 -12.54 1.64 3.21
CA CYS A 83 -11.83 0.39 3.01
C CYS A 83 -10.32 0.57 3.28
N ILE A 84 -9.70 -0.45 3.86
CA ILE A 84 -8.25 -0.61 3.94
C ILE A 84 -7.88 -2.03 3.50
N PHE A 85 -6.80 -2.14 2.71
CA PHE A 85 -6.29 -3.42 2.23
C PHE A 85 -5.11 -3.86 3.11
N MET A 86 -5.32 -4.93 3.88
CA MET A 86 -4.30 -5.61 4.67
C MET A 86 -4.11 -6.99 4.06
N ASN A 87 -3.24 -7.11 3.06
CA ASN A 87 -2.99 -8.37 2.37
C ASN A 87 -2.30 -9.37 3.29
N SER A 88 -2.34 -10.67 2.98
CA SER A 88 -1.71 -11.68 3.82
C SER A 88 -0.19 -11.46 3.93
N GLY A 89 0.27 -11.20 5.16
CA GLY A 89 1.63 -10.77 5.51
C GLY A 89 1.74 -9.33 5.98
N ASP A 90 0.80 -8.45 5.60
CA ASP A 90 0.71 -7.10 6.13
C ASP A 90 0.07 -7.09 7.52
N LEU A 91 0.53 -6.23 8.41
CA LEU A 91 0.04 -6.15 9.79
C LEU A 91 -0.33 -4.71 10.15
N PHE A 92 -1.34 -4.54 10.99
CA PHE A 92 -1.45 -3.28 11.72
C PHE A 92 -0.23 -3.10 12.63
N TYR A 93 0.28 -1.88 12.75
CA TYR A 93 1.49 -1.59 13.51
C TYR A 93 1.33 -1.93 15.00
N ASP A 94 0.18 -1.62 15.59
CA ASP A 94 -0.19 -2.00 16.96
C ASP A 94 -1.71 -2.21 17.09
N SER A 95 -2.17 -2.53 18.31
CA SER A 95 -3.59 -2.80 18.60
C SER A 95 -4.49 -1.56 18.65
N HIS A 96 -3.95 -0.36 18.61
CA HIS A 96 -4.70 0.91 18.72
C HIS A 96 -4.82 1.68 17.40
N VAL A 97 -4.26 1.13 16.31
CA VAL A 97 -4.24 1.81 15.00
C VAL A 97 -5.62 2.28 14.58
N LEU A 98 -6.62 1.40 14.56
CA LEU A 98 -7.98 1.76 14.12
C LEU A 98 -8.65 2.78 15.05
N GLU A 99 -8.39 2.72 16.35
CA GLU A 99 -8.90 3.69 17.32
C GLU A 99 -8.30 5.08 17.06
N ASN A 100 -6.97 5.15 16.89
CA ASN A 100 -6.25 6.38 16.62
C ASN A 100 -6.68 6.99 15.27
N VAL A 101 -6.78 6.17 14.23
CA VAL A 101 -7.26 6.62 12.91
C VAL A 101 -8.70 7.11 13.00
N SER A 102 -9.58 6.42 13.72
CA SER A 102 -10.98 6.86 13.89
C SER A 102 -11.10 8.21 14.60
N ALA A 103 -10.16 8.52 15.50
CA ALA A 103 -10.12 9.78 16.24
C ALA A 103 -9.54 10.94 15.39
N GLU A 104 -8.56 10.66 14.51
CA GLU A 104 -7.86 11.69 13.72
C GLU A 104 -8.53 11.95 12.36
N LEU A 105 -9.22 10.95 11.81
CA LEU A 105 -9.84 11.02 10.49
C LEU A 105 -10.94 12.09 10.43
N GLU A 106 -10.69 13.13 9.64
CA GLU A 106 -11.64 14.21 9.44
C GLU A 106 -12.88 13.76 8.68
N ASN A 107 -14.03 14.35 9.01
CA ASN A 107 -15.28 14.01 8.33
C ASN A 107 -15.26 14.44 6.87
N GLY A 108 -15.63 13.50 6.00
CA GLY A 108 -15.81 13.79 4.57
C GLY A 108 -14.55 13.65 3.72
N ILE A 109 -13.38 13.36 4.30
CA ILE A 109 -12.15 13.07 3.56
C ILE A 109 -12.35 11.85 2.66
N ASP A 110 -11.86 11.92 1.43
CA ASP A 110 -11.99 10.84 0.46
C ASP A 110 -10.91 9.77 0.64
N ILE A 111 -9.68 10.19 0.91
CA ILE A 111 -8.53 9.31 1.08
C ILE A 111 -7.66 9.83 2.23
N ALA A 112 -7.43 9.00 3.24
CA ALA A 112 -6.53 9.31 4.34
C ALA A 112 -5.39 8.27 4.37
N VAL A 113 -4.15 8.72 4.50
CA VAL A 113 -2.97 7.84 4.47
C VAL A 113 -2.07 8.14 5.65
N GLY A 114 -1.75 7.09 6.40
CA GLY A 114 -0.75 7.16 7.46
C GLY A 114 0.60 6.59 7.05
N ASP A 115 1.52 6.59 7.99
CA ASP A 115 2.88 6.11 7.80
C ASP A 115 2.94 4.58 7.77
N THR A 116 4.00 4.03 7.17
CA THR A 116 4.25 2.59 7.10
C THR A 116 5.62 2.27 7.71
N TYR A 117 5.67 1.22 8.50
CA TYR A 117 6.91 0.66 9.02
C TYR A 117 7.33 -0.53 8.15
N PHE A 118 8.44 -0.39 7.42
CA PHE A 118 9.03 -1.48 6.68
C PHE A 118 9.96 -2.29 7.58
N TYR A 119 9.71 -3.58 7.64
CA TYR A 119 10.51 -4.55 8.38
C TYR A 119 11.08 -5.59 7.42
N LYS A 120 12.39 -5.84 7.50
CA LYS A 120 13.04 -6.95 6.79
C LYS A 120 13.81 -7.82 7.77
N ASP A 121 14.68 -7.21 8.53
CA ASP A 121 15.44 -7.78 9.63
C ASP A 121 15.95 -6.64 10.52
N GLU A 122 16.73 -6.93 11.55
CA GLU A 122 17.24 -5.90 12.47
C GLU A 122 18.11 -4.82 11.81
N SER A 123 18.57 -5.03 10.56
CA SER A 123 19.50 -4.14 9.86
C SER A 123 18.82 -3.19 8.86
N GLU A 124 17.60 -3.49 8.39
CA GLU A 124 16.94 -2.76 7.30
C GLU A 124 15.55 -2.21 7.66
N ASN A 125 15.30 -1.93 8.93
CA ASN A 125 14.03 -1.37 9.36
C ASN A 125 13.96 0.12 9.07
N ARG A 126 12.84 0.59 8.50
CA ARG A 126 12.65 2.02 8.21
C ARG A 126 11.18 2.44 8.29
N TYR A 127 10.99 3.68 8.70
CA TYR A 127 9.70 4.36 8.55
C TYR A 127 9.61 5.01 7.18
N VAL A 128 8.47 4.84 6.51
CA VAL A 128 8.12 5.53 5.27
C VAL A 128 6.93 6.41 5.55
N HIS A 129 7.16 7.72 5.45
CA HIS A 129 6.13 8.71 5.71
C HIS A 129 5.23 8.88 4.50
N ALA A 130 3.93 8.92 4.74
CA ALA A 130 2.97 9.32 3.72
C ALA A 130 3.17 10.80 3.32
N PRO A 131 2.80 11.21 2.11
CA PRO A 131 2.90 12.61 1.71
C PRO A 131 2.08 13.53 2.61
N GLU A 132 2.67 14.60 3.15
CA GLU A 132 1.91 15.63 3.90
C GLU A 132 0.87 16.35 3.03
N TYR A 133 1.14 16.47 1.72
CA TYR A 133 0.25 17.06 0.71
C TYR A 133 0.51 16.40 -0.65
N ILE A 134 -0.49 16.45 -1.52
CA ILE A 134 -0.44 15.78 -2.81
C ILE A 134 0.23 16.67 -3.87
N THR A 135 1.17 16.08 -4.59
CA THR A 135 1.69 16.54 -5.88
C THR A 135 1.83 15.35 -6.81
N LEU A 136 1.84 15.58 -8.12
CA LEU A 136 2.08 14.50 -9.08
C LEU A 136 3.37 13.73 -8.75
N TRP A 137 4.47 14.42 -8.37
CA TRP A 137 5.74 13.77 -8.02
C TRP A 137 5.62 12.88 -6.78
N ARG A 138 4.96 13.34 -5.72
CA ARG A 138 4.78 12.55 -4.49
C ARG A 138 3.94 11.29 -4.72
N VAL A 139 2.93 11.37 -5.58
CA VAL A 139 2.14 10.22 -5.98
C VAL A 139 2.92 9.31 -6.94
N TYR A 140 3.71 9.90 -7.85
CA TYR A 140 4.55 9.15 -8.78
C TYR A 140 5.56 8.25 -8.08
N ILE A 141 6.22 8.71 -7.03
CA ILE A 141 7.18 7.91 -6.24
C ILE A 141 6.52 6.87 -5.33
N GLY A 142 5.21 6.93 -5.13
CA GLY A 142 4.39 5.91 -4.50
C GLY A 142 3.71 6.31 -3.20
N ILE A 143 2.55 5.71 -2.96
CA ILE A 143 1.78 5.74 -1.72
C ILE A 143 1.55 4.29 -1.29
N ASN A 144 1.81 3.99 -0.02
CA ASN A 144 1.62 2.64 0.50
C ASN A 144 0.14 2.34 0.73
N HIS A 145 -0.43 1.43 -0.05
CA HIS A 145 -1.85 1.07 0.05
C HIS A 145 -2.22 0.43 1.39
N GLN A 146 -1.26 -0.25 2.05
CA GLN A 146 -1.45 -0.88 3.36
C GLN A 146 -1.74 0.12 4.48
N SER A 147 -1.41 1.41 4.27
CA SER A 147 -1.65 2.48 5.24
C SER A 147 -2.73 3.46 4.78
N ALA A 148 -3.51 3.11 3.76
CA ALA A 148 -4.49 3.98 3.13
C ALA A 148 -5.94 3.59 3.48
N PHE A 149 -6.68 4.53 4.04
CA PHE A 149 -8.12 4.45 4.25
C PHE A 149 -8.83 5.20 3.12
N ILE A 150 -9.52 4.44 2.28
CA ILE A 150 -10.15 4.93 1.04
C ILE A 150 -11.65 4.86 1.21
N LYS A 151 -12.37 5.96 0.97
CA LYS A 151 -13.83 5.88 0.91
C LYS A 151 -14.27 4.75 -0.02
N ARG A 152 -15.06 3.83 0.50
CA ARG A 152 -15.56 2.68 -0.27
C ARG A 152 -16.21 3.09 -1.59
N GLN A 153 -16.94 4.22 -1.61
CA GLN A 153 -17.61 4.70 -2.81
C GLN A 153 -16.65 4.95 -3.97
N LEU A 154 -15.42 5.47 -3.69
CA LEU A 154 -14.43 5.70 -4.74
C LEU A 154 -13.97 4.38 -5.40
N LEU A 155 -13.77 3.34 -4.58
CA LEU A 155 -13.37 2.01 -5.08
C LEU A 155 -14.51 1.31 -5.84
N LEU A 156 -15.77 1.62 -5.54
CA LEU A 156 -16.93 1.13 -6.31
C LEU A 156 -17.10 1.86 -7.65
N GLU A 157 -16.84 3.17 -7.67
CA GLU A 157 -16.90 3.99 -8.88
C GLU A 157 -15.73 3.74 -9.82
N ASN A 158 -14.52 3.58 -9.24
CA ASN A 158 -13.25 3.38 -9.94
C ASN A 158 -12.52 2.18 -9.34
N PRO A 159 -12.92 0.95 -9.67
CA PRO A 159 -12.24 -0.25 -9.17
C PRO A 159 -10.80 -0.33 -9.71
N TYR A 160 -9.95 -1.07 -9.02
CA TYR A 160 -8.62 -1.37 -9.50
C TYR A 160 -8.64 -2.03 -10.88
N ASP A 161 -7.72 -1.62 -11.75
CA ASP A 161 -7.58 -2.16 -13.10
C ASP A 161 -6.98 -3.57 -13.07
N GLU A 162 -7.83 -4.59 -13.25
CA GLU A 162 -7.44 -5.99 -13.20
C GLU A 162 -6.54 -6.45 -14.37
N THR A 163 -6.32 -5.59 -15.37
CA THR A 163 -5.38 -5.88 -16.46
C THR A 163 -3.93 -5.64 -16.05
N LEU A 164 -3.70 -4.87 -14.98
CA LEU A 164 -2.41 -4.61 -14.38
C LEU A 164 -2.09 -5.67 -13.31
N LYS A 165 -0.82 -6.02 -13.16
CA LYS A 165 -0.35 -7.02 -12.20
C LYS A 165 0.24 -6.40 -10.95
N ILE A 166 0.83 -5.19 -11.09
CA ILE A 166 1.66 -4.55 -10.04
C ILE A 166 1.20 -3.13 -9.73
N CYS A 167 0.73 -2.36 -10.72
CA CYS A 167 0.57 -0.91 -10.62
C CYS A 167 -0.89 -0.42 -10.59
N ALA A 168 -1.89 -1.27 -10.28
CA ALA A 168 -3.27 -0.81 -10.32
C ALA A 168 -3.64 0.12 -9.15
N ASP A 169 -3.07 -0.09 -7.96
CA ASP A 169 -3.19 0.83 -6.83
C ASP A 169 -2.48 2.16 -7.14
N TRP A 170 -1.28 2.12 -7.73
CA TRP A 170 -0.58 3.32 -8.17
C TRP A 170 -1.35 4.11 -9.25
N LYS A 171 -1.96 3.41 -10.22
CA LYS A 171 -2.88 4.02 -11.21
C LYS A 171 -4.05 4.70 -10.52
N PHE A 172 -4.64 4.06 -9.53
CA PHE A 172 -5.74 4.60 -8.73
C PHE A 172 -5.34 5.89 -8.02
N TRP A 173 -4.15 5.94 -7.38
CA TRP A 173 -3.66 7.15 -6.74
C TRP A 173 -3.48 8.31 -7.72
N LEU A 174 -2.88 8.06 -8.90
CA LEU A 174 -2.73 9.08 -9.93
C LEU A 174 -4.08 9.59 -10.44
N GLN A 175 -5.04 8.69 -10.60
CA GLN A 175 -6.37 9.04 -11.08
C GLN A 175 -7.16 9.83 -10.02
N GLU A 176 -7.24 9.33 -8.80
CA GLU A 176 -8.09 9.93 -7.78
C GLU A 176 -7.46 11.18 -7.15
N LEU A 177 -6.16 11.14 -6.81
CA LEU A 177 -5.52 12.24 -6.10
C LEU A 177 -5.00 13.34 -7.02
N VAL A 178 -4.55 12.99 -8.25
CA VAL A 178 -3.95 13.99 -9.15
C VAL A 178 -4.93 14.48 -10.21
N LYS A 179 -5.69 13.58 -10.85
CA LYS A 179 -6.62 13.99 -11.91
C LYS A 179 -7.98 14.43 -11.38
N ASN A 180 -8.51 13.69 -10.41
CA ASN A 180 -9.83 13.95 -9.85
C ASN A 180 -9.78 14.87 -8.63
N GLU A 181 -8.58 15.22 -8.15
CA GLU A 181 -8.34 16.14 -7.03
C GLU A 181 -9.16 15.78 -5.77
N ARG A 182 -9.29 14.47 -5.49
CA ARG A 182 -10.01 14.00 -4.30
C ARG A 182 -9.35 14.52 -3.04
N SER A 183 -10.17 14.77 -2.02
CA SER A 183 -9.68 15.26 -0.74
C SER A 183 -8.78 14.25 -0.06
N TYR A 184 -7.65 14.72 0.44
CA TYR A 184 -6.58 13.91 1.01
C TYR A 184 -6.24 14.40 2.41
N GLN A 185 -6.01 13.48 3.33
CA GLN A 185 -5.50 13.75 4.67
C GLN A 185 -4.28 12.88 4.94
N HIS A 186 -3.18 13.48 5.37
CA HIS A 186 -2.08 12.77 6.01
C HIS A 186 -2.45 12.52 7.48
N LEU A 187 -2.38 11.26 7.90
CA LEU A 187 -2.54 10.86 9.30
C LEU A 187 -1.15 10.73 9.93
N ASN A 188 -0.91 11.41 11.04
CA ASN A 188 0.36 11.32 11.77
C ASN A 188 0.42 10.06 12.64
N ILE A 189 0.09 8.92 12.05
CA ILE A 189 -0.05 7.61 12.67
C ILE A 189 0.72 6.59 11.83
N ILE A 190 1.49 5.71 12.48
CA ILE A 190 2.05 4.52 11.82
C ILE A 190 0.91 3.50 11.76
N VAL A 191 0.42 3.23 10.54
CA VAL A 191 -0.75 2.35 10.33
C VAL A 191 -0.33 0.91 10.15
N ALA A 192 0.61 0.65 9.26
CA ALA A 192 0.95 -0.71 8.85
C ALA A 192 2.42 -1.05 9.08
N GLN A 193 2.66 -2.31 9.38
CA GLN A 193 3.95 -2.95 9.27
C GLN A 193 3.96 -3.83 8.03
N TYR A 194 4.93 -3.62 7.14
CA TYR A 194 5.12 -4.33 5.89
C TYR A 194 6.40 -5.17 5.93
N ASP A 195 6.26 -6.48 5.63
CA ASP A 195 7.38 -7.41 5.54
C ASP A 195 7.97 -7.40 4.12
N LEU A 196 9.19 -6.90 3.97
CA LEU A 196 9.88 -6.84 2.68
C LEU A 196 10.27 -8.22 2.11
N ASN A 197 10.13 -9.30 2.88
CA ASN A 197 10.44 -10.65 2.42
C ASN A 197 9.31 -11.31 1.61
N GLY A 198 8.16 -10.65 1.45
CA GLY A 198 6.90 -11.27 1.04
C GLY A 198 6.52 -11.25 -0.44
N VAL A 199 7.19 -10.53 -1.33
CA VAL A 199 6.69 -10.36 -2.72
C VAL A 199 7.73 -10.62 -3.79
N SER A 200 7.34 -11.45 -4.77
CA SER A 200 8.01 -11.59 -6.07
C SER A 200 7.82 -10.29 -6.89
N TYR A 201 8.73 -9.36 -6.71
CA TYR A 201 8.78 -8.10 -7.43
C TYR A 201 9.44 -8.31 -8.80
N ASN A 202 8.68 -8.06 -9.88
CA ASN A 202 9.23 -8.05 -11.25
C ASN A 202 9.36 -6.60 -11.74
N GLU A 203 10.60 -6.10 -11.75
CA GLU A 203 10.89 -4.71 -12.10
C GLU A 203 10.54 -4.37 -13.55
N ASP A 204 10.80 -5.25 -14.50
CA ASP A 204 10.48 -5.01 -15.93
C ASP A 204 8.97 -4.87 -16.14
N THR A 205 8.18 -5.72 -15.47
CA THR A 205 6.70 -5.62 -15.53
C THR A 205 6.22 -4.32 -14.91
N ARG A 206 6.76 -3.93 -13.76
CA ARG A 206 6.40 -2.68 -13.09
C ARG A 206 6.68 -1.46 -13.98
N LEU A 207 7.90 -1.36 -14.52
CA LEU A 207 8.28 -0.23 -15.38
C LEU A 207 7.42 -0.13 -16.63
N ALA A 208 7.09 -1.28 -17.26
CA ALA A 208 6.21 -1.31 -18.43
C ALA A 208 4.78 -0.85 -18.09
N GLU A 209 4.24 -1.29 -16.94
CA GLU A 209 2.92 -0.88 -16.47
C GLU A 209 2.90 0.61 -16.11
N GLU A 210 3.89 1.11 -15.36
CA GLU A 210 4.02 2.53 -14.99
C GLU A 210 4.05 3.41 -16.24
N HIS A 211 4.89 3.07 -17.24
CA HIS A 211 4.94 3.80 -18.50
C HIS A 211 3.59 3.82 -19.22
N SER A 212 2.94 2.66 -19.33
CA SER A 212 1.61 2.54 -19.95
C SER A 212 0.56 3.38 -19.23
N VAL A 213 0.53 3.33 -17.92
CA VAL A 213 -0.42 4.10 -17.08
C VAL A 213 -0.19 5.60 -17.22
N MET A 214 1.07 6.06 -17.19
CA MET A 214 1.40 7.47 -17.39
C MET A 214 0.93 7.97 -18.76
N GLN A 215 1.15 7.19 -19.83
CA GLN A 215 0.68 7.53 -21.17
C GLN A 215 -0.86 7.59 -21.28
N GLN A 216 -1.57 6.74 -20.54
CA GLN A 216 -3.05 6.76 -20.48
C GLN A 216 -3.59 7.99 -19.76
N LEU A 217 -2.92 8.42 -18.69
CA LEU A 217 -3.45 9.42 -17.79
C LEU A 217 -3.00 10.85 -18.13
N PHE A 218 -1.80 11.03 -18.71
CA PHE A 218 -1.18 12.35 -18.85
C PHE A 218 -0.70 12.64 -20.28
N PRO A 219 -0.64 13.94 -20.67
CA PRO A 219 -0.02 14.35 -21.92
C PRO A 219 1.45 13.93 -22.02
N GLN A 220 1.91 13.63 -23.22
CA GLN A 220 3.28 13.15 -23.50
C GLN A 220 4.40 14.05 -22.93
N ALA A 221 4.19 15.36 -22.87
CA ALA A 221 5.16 16.29 -22.27
C ALA A 221 5.35 16.05 -20.78
N ILE A 222 4.26 15.78 -20.07
CA ILE A 222 4.30 15.45 -18.62
C ILE A 222 4.98 14.09 -18.41
N VAL A 223 4.62 13.08 -19.21
CA VAL A 223 5.24 11.75 -19.14
C VAL A 223 6.76 11.85 -19.25
N ARG A 224 7.26 12.52 -20.29
CA ARG A 224 8.71 12.70 -20.50
C ARG A 224 9.41 13.43 -19.37
N GLU A 225 8.81 14.52 -18.86
CA GLU A 225 9.40 15.28 -17.76
C GLU A 225 9.60 14.42 -16.51
N TYR A 226 8.62 13.58 -16.18
CA TYR A 226 8.69 12.74 -14.98
C TYR A 226 9.61 11.54 -15.14
N GLU A 227 9.62 10.90 -16.30
CA GLU A 227 10.57 9.83 -16.62
C GLU A 227 12.02 10.34 -16.60
N ASP A 228 12.30 11.48 -17.22
CA ASP A 228 13.62 12.12 -17.20
C ASP A 228 14.05 12.49 -15.78
N ARG A 229 13.14 13.02 -14.98
CA ARG A 229 13.39 13.37 -13.57
C ARG A 229 13.69 12.12 -12.73
N TYR A 230 12.93 11.06 -12.91
CA TYR A 230 13.12 9.79 -12.18
C TYR A 230 14.47 9.18 -12.54
N ASN A 231 14.75 9.04 -13.85
CA ASN A 231 16.01 8.49 -14.34
C ASN A 231 17.23 9.33 -13.92
N THR A 232 17.13 10.66 -14.02
CA THR A 232 18.21 11.56 -13.57
C THR A 232 18.49 11.43 -12.08
N SER A 233 17.47 11.23 -11.25
CA SER A 233 17.64 11.04 -9.80
C SER A 233 18.33 9.71 -9.49
N ILE A 234 17.96 8.63 -10.18
CA ILE A 234 18.61 7.32 -10.05
C ILE A 234 20.06 7.38 -10.55
N ASP A 235 20.32 7.99 -11.73
CA ASP A 235 21.67 8.10 -12.29
C ASP A 235 22.59 8.91 -11.39
N ARG A 236 22.11 10.00 -10.82
CA ARG A 236 22.85 10.77 -9.83
C ARG A 236 23.16 9.97 -8.58
N PHE A 237 22.19 9.20 -8.08
CA PHE A 237 22.40 8.32 -6.93
C PHE A 237 23.46 7.26 -7.23
N HIS A 238 23.33 6.55 -8.36
CA HIS A 238 24.31 5.56 -8.79
C HIS A 238 25.71 6.17 -9.02
N SER A 239 25.78 7.35 -9.65
CA SER A 239 27.04 8.08 -9.85
C SER A 239 27.72 8.44 -8.52
N ILE A 240 26.94 8.89 -7.53
CA ILE A 240 27.42 9.19 -6.19
C ILE A 240 27.92 7.89 -5.53
N MET A 241 27.12 6.80 -5.57
CA MET A 241 27.49 5.53 -4.95
C MET A 241 28.72 4.89 -5.57
N ASN A 242 28.85 4.93 -6.91
CA ASN A 242 30.01 4.35 -7.61
C ASN A 242 31.32 5.15 -7.41
N ASN A 243 31.22 6.42 -7.01
CA ASN A 243 32.40 7.25 -6.71
C ASN A 243 32.80 7.21 -5.21
N ILE A 244 32.12 6.41 -4.41
CA ILE A 244 32.39 6.27 -2.97
C ILE A 244 33.26 5.04 -2.75
N ASP A 245 34.52 5.26 -2.41
CA ASP A 245 35.40 4.21 -1.91
C ASP A 245 34.93 3.78 -0.50
N GLY A 246 34.53 2.52 -0.33
CA GLY A 246 33.69 2.03 0.79
C GLY A 246 34.28 2.17 2.20
N GLU A 247 35.53 2.67 2.35
CA GLU A 247 36.21 2.79 3.66
C GLU A 247 36.39 4.24 4.15
N SER A 248 36.04 5.25 3.37
CA SER A 248 36.31 6.64 3.73
C SER A 248 35.20 7.27 4.59
N THR A 249 35.57 8.24 5.44
CA THR A 249 34.65 9.08 6.20
C THR A 249 33.65 9.79 5.28
N THR A 250 34.07 10.09 4.06
CA THR A 250 33.26 10.67 2.98
C THR A 250 32.13 9.71 2.56
N ALA A 251 32.36 8.39 2.49
CA ALA A 251 31.34 7.39 2.21
C ALA A 251 30.23 7.38 3.27
N LYS A 252 30.59 7.49 4.53
CA LYS A 252 29.62 7.57 5.64
C LYS A 252 28.78 8.85 5.60
N ILE A 253 29.42 9.97 5.29
CA ILE A 253 28.72 11.29 5.14
C ILE A 253 27.78 11.26 3.93
N LEU A 254 28.22 10.73 2.79
CA LEU A 254 27.40 10.66 1.59
C LEU A 254 26.28 9.63 1.72
N SER A 255 26.50 8.51 2.40
CA SER A 255 25.46 7.55 2.80
C SER A 255 24.40 8.20 3.72
N PHE A 256 24.84 9.05 4.65
CA PHE A 256 23.98 9.83 5.52
C PHE A 256 23.19 10.87 4.73
N ILE A 257 23.84 11.61 3.81
CA ILE A 257 23.19 12.60 2.93
C ILE A 257 22.21 11.90 1.98
N ALA A 258 22.57 10.76 1.38
CA ALA A 258 21.66 9.97 0.54
C ALA A 258 20.41 9.51 1.31
N ARG A 259 20.57 9.08 2.58
CA ARG A 259 19.44 8.76 3.46
C ARG A 259 18.55 9.96 3.77
N ILE A 260 19.13 11.16 3.87
CA ILE A 260 18.37 12.40 4.05
C ILE A 260 17.64 12.75 2.76
N LEU A 261 18.29 12.68 1.60
CA LEU A 261 17.69 13.00 0.31
C LEU A 261 16.53 12.06 -0.03
N VAL A 262 16.66 10.76 0.26
CA VAL A 262 15.56 9.80 0.17
C VAL A 262 14.42 10.14 1.15
N LYS A 263 14.74 10.64 2.37
CA LYS A 263 13.73 11.06 3.35
C LYS A 263 12.92 12.29 2.94
N ILE A 264 13.53 13.19 2.16
CA ILE A 264 12.89 14.46 1.72
C ILE A 264 12.37 14.39 0.28
N GLY A 265 12.37 13.16 -0.32
CA GLY A 265 11.82 12.96 -1.67
C GLY A 265 12.63 13.65 -2.78
N LEU A 266 13.94 13.78 -2.58
CA LEU A 266 14.92 14.24 -3.58
C LEU A 266 15.82 13.10 -4.01
#